data_e65b96ae9d3fb4bdb5357687ddfc85fd
#
_entry.id   e65b96ae9d3fb4bdb5357687ddfc85fd
#
_cell.length_a   1.000
_cell.length_b   1.000
_cell.length_c   1.000
_cell.angle_alpha   90.00
_cell.angle_beta   90.00
_cell.angle_gamma   90.00
#
_symmetry.space_group_name_H-M   'P 1'
#
loop_
_entity.id
_entity.type
_entity.pdbx_description
1 polymer ?
#
loop_
_entity_poly.entity_id
_entity_poly.type
_entity_poly.pdbx_seq_one_letter_code
_entity_poly.pdbx_strand_id
1 'polypeptide(L)'
;MNYINLNLSITGSSSESQQVLFFSKKLNLENSLIFNPSIVIGLEKRKISLLKNPDKNFEGNDGAGQQVEQHQLSGTIKVDDYFIEGLVPFKNSTKLSASYRFSDYSLSQKSEAFDVGINYKINELISLKASIQKAIRVADIHELFEETHAKYVALSSDPCSGSNPERSLSECSRTGVTSSLYGLIEAPASSIATTTGGNKNLLPEEAITSSFGFVFNGLINFVEIDFYNIDLDDQIDTSDADTVLTKCLETGSSKWCSLITRNPSTGTFHEGSGKINTPLLNFVSNETSGLDFLYKRSFDTSVGQVNVSNFSNFLFKRRIHQASSELATDCRGKYENICGLPSPKFQNILTIDIESEWQNMPLSTSFKFRYLGSVKDVNLDKSNTSYNENVPFKSFTYFDISLNTTFENIDLRFGVNNLFDIDPPVNGQIGYVPGNGNIYPSFYDSLGRFIFFRLSTEM
;
A
#
# COMPACT_ATOMS: atom_id res chain seq x y z
N MET A 1 12.36 -46.32 19.77
CA MET A 1 12.00 -44.89 19.48
C MET A 1 10.50 -44.83 19.31
N ASN A 2 9.79 -44.32 20.30
CA ASN A 2 8.34 -44.12 20.23
C ASN A 2 8.10 -42.84 19.43
N TYR A 3 7.55 -42.95 18.24
CA TYR A 3 7.06 -41.80 17.50
C TYR A 3 5.79 -41.30 18.17
N ILE A 4 5.83 -40.14 18.80
CA ILE A 4 4.65 -39.41 19.25
C ILE A 4 4.04 -38.79 18.01
N ASN A 5 2.95 -39.35 17.49
CA ASN A 5 2.11 -38.74 16.49
C ASN A 5 1.32 -37.61 17.18
N LEU A 6 1.83 -36.39 17.12
CA LEU A 6 1.10 -35.21 17.50
C LEU A 6 0.21 -34.78 16.29
N ASN A 7 -1.00 -35.33 16.24
CA ASN A 7 -2.05 -34.79 15.38
C ASN A 7 -2.53 -33.46 16.01
N LEU A 8 -1.88 -32.38 15.65
CA LEU A 8 -2.34 -31.02 16.00
C LEU A 8 -3.48 -30.64 15.06
N SER A 9 -4.72 -30.65 15.55
CA SER A 9 -5.85 -30.09 14.84
C SER A 9 -5.98 -28.61 15.22
N ILE A 10 -5.72 -27.72 14.28
CA ILE A 10 -5.82 -26.27 14.47
C ILE A 10 -7.22 -25.82 14.04
N THR A 11 -7.97 -25.18 14.94
CA THR A 11 -9.32 -24.67 14.67
C THR A 11 -9.43 -23.23 15.15
N GLY A 12 -9.59 -22.30 14.23
CA GLY A 12 -9.90 -20.91 14.54
C GLY A 12 -11.24 -20.51 13.91
N SER A 13 -11.83 -19.44 14.39
CA SER A 13 -13.03 -18.85 13.78
C SER A 13 -12.84 -17.36 13.54
N SER A 14 -13.34 -16.88 12.40
CA SER A 14 -13.44 -15.45 12.10
C SER A 14 -14.84 -15.15 11.59
N SER A 15 -15.46 -14.12 12.14
CA SER A 15 -16.77 -13.62 11.72
C SER A 15 -16.68 -12.12 11.47
N GLU A 16 -16.96 -11.72 10.25
CA GLU A 16 -17.10 -10.32 9.87
C GLU A 16 -18.55 -10.06 9.49
N SER A 17 -19.09 -8.93 9.95
CA SER A 17 -20.43 -8.49 9.56
C SER A 17 -20.42 -7.01 9.22
N GLN A 18 -21.12 -6.67 8.14
CA GLN A 18 -21.37 -5.29 7.74
C GLN A 18 -22.86 -5.05 7.57
N GLN A 19 -23.35 -4.00 8.19
CA GLN A 19 -24.73 -3.53 8.05
C GLN A 19 -24.68 -2.11 7.48
N VAL A 20 -25.43 -1.86 6.40
CA VAL A 20 -25.48 -0.56 5.73
C VAL A 20 -26.92 -0.13 5.58
N LEU A 21 -27.24 1.08 6.02
CA LEU A 21 -28.46 1.80 5.70
C LEU A 21 -28.10 3.00 4.85
N PHE A 22 -28.56 3.00 3.61
CA PHE A 22 -28.24 4.03 2.64
C PHE A 22 -29.51 4.71 2.14
N PHE A 23 -29.48 6.04 2.06
CA PHE A 23 -30.51 6.84 1.46
C PHE A 23 -29.90 7.94 0.61
N SER A 24 -30.38 8.09 -0.63
CA SER A 24 -29.97 9.17 -1.51
C SER A 24 -31.12 9.70 -2.34
N LYS A 25 -31.02 10.97 -2.74
CA LYS A 25 -31.97 11.62 -3.64
C LYS A 25 -31.23 12.38 -4.73
N LYS A 26 -31.59 12.08 -5.96
CA LYS A 26 -31.12 12.84 -7.14
C LYS A 26 -32.11 13.95 -7.46
N LEU A 27 -31.58 15.14 -7.66
CA LEU A 27 -32.30 16.35 -8.06
C LEU A 27 -31.76 16.77 -9.43
N ASN A 28 -32.64 16.84 -10.43
CA ASN A 28 -32.31 17.39 -11.74
C ASN A 28 -32.94 18.79 -11.82
N LEU A 29 -32.12 19.79 -12.05
CA LEU A 29 -32.56 21.19 -12.17
C LEU A 29 -32.70 21.53 -13.67
N GLU A 30 -33.86 21.26 -14.24
CA GLU A 30 -34.11 21.27 -15.70
C GLU A 30 -34.35 22.69 -16.31
N ASN A 31 -34.36 23.77 -15.54
CA ASN A 31 -34.82 25.08 -16.01
C ASN A 31 -33.72 26.09 -16.33
N SER A 32 -32.49 25.65 -16.64
CA SER A 32 -31.42 26.58 -17.02
C SER A 32 -31.16 26.54 -18.52
N LEU A 33 -31.21 27.69 -19.18
CA LEU A 33 -30.89 27.85 -20.60
C LEU A 33 -29.42 27.53 -20.96
N ILE A 34 -28.54 27.36 -19.95
CA ILE A 34 -27.09 27.24 -20.13
C ILE A 34 -26.56 25.89 -19.63
N PHE A 35 -27.16 25.31 -18.58
CA PHE A 35 -26.72 24.07 -17.95
C PHE A 35 -27.85 23.35 -17.23
N ASN A 36 -27.81 22.01 -17.25
CA ASN A 36 -28.78 21.16 -16.55
C ASN A 36 -28.04 20.40 -15.44
N PRO A 37 -27.84 21.02 -14.26
CA PRO A 37 -27.09 20.37 -13.19
C PRO A 37 -27.88 19.22 -12.58
N SER A 38 -27.16 18.18 -12.23
CA SER A 38 -27.68 17.05 -11.45
C SER A 38 -26.95 17.05 -10.11
N ILE A 39 -27.72 17.05 -9.04
CA ILE A 39 -27.22 17.03 -7.66
C ILE A 39 -27.73 15.77 -6.98
N VAL A 40 -26.85 15.06 -6.29
CA VAL A 40 -27.19 13.93 -5.42
C VAL A 40 -26.85 14.34 -3.99
N ILE A 41 -27.80 14.18 -3.09
CA ILE A 41 -27.58 14.29 -1.65
C ILE A 41 -27.92 12.96 -1.00
N GLY A 42 -27.14 12.58 0.00
CA GLY A 42 -27.38 11.30 0.65
C GLY A 42 -26.80 11.22 2.05
N LEU A 43 -27.25 10.19 2.73
CA LEU A 43 -26.76 9.77 4.02
C LEU A 43 -26.56 8.25 4.03
N GLU A 44 -25.55 7.82 4.77
CA GLU A 44 -25.28 6.40 4.96
C GLU A 44 -24.96 6.16 6.44
N LYS A 45 -25.52 5.10 7.00
CA LYS A 45 -25.14 4.58 8.31
C LYS A 45 -24.55 3.21 8.13
N ARG A 46 -23.35 3.03 8.61
CA ARG A 46 -22.60 1.78 8.45
C ARG A 46 -22.13 1.27 9.81
N LYS A 47 -22.30 -0.02 10.02
CA LYS A 47 -21.73 -0.74 11.16
C LYS A 47 -20.91 -1.89 10.67
N ILE A 48 -19.64 -1.93 11.04
CA ILE A 48 -18.71 -3.00 10.71
C ILE A 48 -18.28 -3.65 12.02
N SER A 49 -18.40 -4.96 12.13
CA SER A 49 -17.99 -5.72 13.32
C SER A 49 -17.13 -6.89 12.90
N LEU A 50 -16.05 -7.12 13.61
CA LEU A 50 -15.14 -8.24 13.42
C LEU A 50 -14.96 -8.95 14.76
N LEU A 51 -15.07 -10.28 14.73
CA LEU A 51 -14.69 -11.17 15.82
C LEU A 51 -13.78 -12.23 15.24
N LYS A 52 -12.55 -12.32 15.74
CA LYS A 52 -11.58 -13.36 15.40
C LYS A 52 -11.17 -14.07 16.69
N ASN A 53 -11.38 -15.39 16.72
CA ASN A 53 -10.95 -16.25 17.81
C ASN A 53 -9.89 -17.21 17.23
N PRO A 54 -8.61 -16.99 17.50
CA PRO A 54 -7.55 -17.91 17.10
C PRO A 54 -7.68 -19.24 17.86
N ASP A 55 -7.01 -20.27 17.36
CA ASP A 55 -6.84 -21.53 18.10
C ASP A 55 -5.97 -21.28 19.34
N LYS A 56 -6.31 -21.94 20.44
CA LYS A 56 -5.56 -21.81 21.71
C LYS A 56 -4.08 -22.15 21.61
N ASN A 57 -3.71 -23.02 20.66
CA ASN A 57 -2.30 -23.35 20.43
C ASN A 57 -1.51 -22.18 19.80
N PHE A 58 -2.19 -21.21 19.15
CA PHE A 58 -1.56 -19.98 18.67
C PHE A 58 -1.49 -18.90 19.75
N GLU A 59 -2.42 -18.87 20.70
CA GLU A 59 -2.38 -17.94 21.84
C GLU A 59 -1.18 -18.21 22.76
N GLY A 60 -0.75 -19.49 22.86
CA GLY A 60 0.38 -19.93 23.67
C GLY A 60 1.73 -19.99 22.96
N ASN A 61 1.79 -19.63 21.68
CA ASN A 61 2.99 -19.76 20.83
C ASN A 61 3.54 -21.21 20.75
N ASP A 62 2.67 -22.21 20.94
CA ASP A 62 3.03 -23.64 21.00
C ASP A 62 3.10 -24.31 19.61
N GLY A 63 2.85 -23.55 18.55
CA GLY A 63 2.87 -24.05 17.17
C GLY A 63 4.29 -24.21 16.64
N ALA A 64 4.76 -25.43 16.43
CA ALA A 64 6.07 -25.69 15.84
C ALA A 64 6.19 -25.02 14.44
N GLY A 65 7.12 -24.10 14.30
CA GLY A 65 7.39 -23.37 13.04
C GLY A 65 6.51 -22.13 12.78
N GLN A 66 5.60 -21.79 13.66
CA GLN A 66 4.81 -20.55 13.62
C GLN A 66 5.25 -19.66 14.79
N GLN A 67 5.99 -18.61 14.50
CA GLN A 67 6.48 -17.66 15.51
C GLN A 67 5.52 -16.48 15.75
N VAL A 68 4.27 -16.58 15.34
CA VAL A 68 3.31 -15.48 15.48
C VAL A 68 2.24 -15.87 16.49
N GLU A 69 2.39 -15.34 17.70
CA GLU A 69 1.32 -15.33 18.69
C GLU A 69 0.09 -14.64 18.11
N GLN A 70 -1.06 -15.30 18.15
CA GLN A 70 -2.31 -14.72 17.65
C GLN A 70 -3.24 -14.49 18.83
N HIS A 71 -3.76 -13.27 18.93
CA HIS A 71 -4.68 -12.87 19.98
C HIS A 71 -6.11 -12.78 19.47
N GLN A 72 -7.06 -12.90 20.39
CA GLN A 72 -8.46 -12.64 20.10
C GLN A 72 -8.61 -11.17 19.65
N LEU A 73 -9.36 -10.97 18.57
CA LEU A 73 -9.71 -9.63 18.10
C LEU A 73 -11.22 -9.46 18.11
N SER A 74 -11.70 -8.43 18.79
CA SER A 74 -13.11 -8.05 18.76
C SER A 74 -13.24 -6.54 18.65
N GLY A 75 -13.89 -6.08 17.60
CA GLY A 75 -14.09 -4.66 17.38
C GLY A 75 -15.35 -4.33 16.58
N THR A 76 -15.86 -3.12 16.81
CA THR A 76 -17.00 -2.57 16.07
C THR A 76 -16.74 -1.10 15.75
N ILE A 77 -16.88 -0.73 14.48
CA ILE A 77 -16.85 0.65 14.01
C ILE A 77 -18.23 1.00 13.48
N LYS A 78 -18.75 2.15 13.89
CA LYS A 78 -19.97 2.76 13.35
C LYS A 78 -19.58 4.03 12.64
N VAL A 79 -20.27 4.34 11.52
CA VAL A 79 -20.01 5.51 10.69
C VAL A 79 -21.34 6.11 10.29
N ASP A 80 -21.46 7.41 10.46
CA ASP A 80 -22.54 8.24 9.94
C ASP A 80 -21.96 9.14 8.85
N ASP A 81 -22.31 8.87 7.59
CA ASP A 81 -21.84 9.60 6.42
C ASP A 81 -22.93 10.54 5.89
N TYR A 82 -22.52 11.74 5.50
CA TYR A 82 -23.34 12.72 4.80
C TYR A 82 -22.61 13.16 3.55
N PHE A 83 -23.25 13.13 2.40
CA PHE A 83 -22.58 13.49 1.16
C PHE A 83 -23.47 14.29 0.21
N ILE A 84 -22.80 15.09 -0.59
CA ILE A 84 -23.36 15.82 -1.72
C ILE A 84 -22.45 15.65 -2.93
N GLU A 85 -23.06 15.38 -4.07
CA GLU A 85 -22.35 15.24 -5.37
C GLU A 85 -23.08 16.09 -6.40
N GLY A 86 -22.33 16.82 -7.19
CA GLY A 86 -22.83 17.66 -8.25
C GLY A 86 -22.14 17.41 -9.58
N LEU A 87 -22.93 17.33 -10.64
CA LEU A 87 -22.45 17.32 -12.03
C LEU A 87 -23.12 18.45 -12.79
N VAL A 88 -22.33 19.36 -13.32
CA VAL A 88 -22.81 20.52 -14.10
C VAL A 88 -22.26 20.43 -15.52
N PRO A 89 -23.03 19.93 -16.49
CA PRO A 89 -22.70 20.06 -17.89
C PRO A 89 -22.89 21.53 -18.32
N PHE A 90 -21.80 22.16 -18.76
CA PHE A 90 -21.82 23.55 -19.21
C PHE A 90 -21.66 23.58 -20.73
N LYS A 91 -22.77 23.84 -21.46
CA LYS A 91 -22.84 23.67 -22.91
C LYS A 91 -22.38 22.24 -23.31
N ASN A 92 -22.07 22.03 -24.58
CA ASN A 92 -21.68 20.70 -25.08
C ASN A 92 -20.18 20.40 -24.83
N SER A 93 -19.40 21.34 -24.29
CA SER A 93 -17.95 21.24 -24.23
C SER A 93 -17.36 21.03 -22.84
N THR A 94 -18.07 21.40 -21.77
CA THR A 94 -17.50 21.40 -20.44
C THR A 94 -18.38 20.61 -19.48
N LYS A 95 -17.76 19.77 -18.65
CA LYS A 95 -18.40 19.10 -17.51
C LYS A 95 -17.63 19.44 -16.25
N LEU A 96 -18.32 20.00 -15.25
CA LEU A 96 -17.79 20.23 -13.93
C LEU A 96 -18.37 19.20 -12.98
N SER A 97 -17.53 18.56 -12.18
CA SER A 97 -17.93 17.68 -11.09
C SER A 97 -17.43 18.23 -9.76
N ALA A 98 -18.23 18.08 -8.72
CA ALA A 98 -17.81 18.35 -7.36
C ALA A 98 -18.51 17.39 -6.41
N SER A 99 -17.78 16.84 -5.45
CA SER A 99 -18.35 16.03 -4.38
C SER A 99 -17.73 16.40 -3.04
N TYR A 100 -18.52 16.22 -1.99
CA TYR A 100 -18.09 16.39 -0.62
C TYR A 100 -18.76 15.34 0.25
N ARG A 101 -17.97 14.71 1.13
CA ARG A 101 -18.44 13.74 2.12
C ARG A 101 -17.89 14.11 3.49
N PHE A 102 -18.76 14.17 4.47
CA PHE A 102 -18.43 14.25 5.88
C PHE A 102 -18.78 12.92 6.55
N SER A 103 -17.84 12.37 7.31
CA SER A 103 -17.99 11.09 8.00
C SER A 103 -17.70 11.27 9.50
N ASP A 104 -18.61 10.79 10.35
CA ASP A 104 -18.48 10.79 11.81
C ASP A 104 -18.37 9.34 12.30
N TYR A 105 -17.21 9.00 12.88
CA TYR A 105 -16.88 7.66 13.34
C TYR A 105 -17.05 7.51 14.83
N SER A 106 -17.48 6.33 15.28
CA SER A 106 -17.78 6.03 16.69
C SER A 106 -16.64 6.22 17.70
N LEU A 107 -15.40 6.40 17.22
CA LEU A 107 -14.21 6.65 18.05
C LEU A 107 -13.81 8.13 18.05
N SER A 108 -14.77 9.03 17.86
CA SER A 108 -14.57 10.50 17.81
C SER A 108 -13.66 10.97 16.68
N GLN A 109 -13.47 10.14 15.67
CA GLN A 109 -12.76 10.49 14.46
C GLN A 109 -13.74 11.08 13.45
N LYS A 110 -13.43 12.25 12.94
CA LYS A 110 -14.19 12.91 11.89
C LYS A 110 -13.30 13.03 10.67
N SER A 111 -13.87 12.86 9.51
CA SER A 111 -13.13 13.00 8.26
C SER A 111 -13.95 13.72 7.20
N GLU A 112 -13.24 14.42 6.33
CA GLU A 112 -13.81 15.19 5.24
C GLU A 112 -13.09 14.81 3.95
N ALA A 113 -13.83 14.28 2.99
CA ALA A 113 -13.34 13.97 1.65
C ALA A 113 -14.02 14.87 0.62
N PHE A 114 -13.31 15.26 -0.40
CA PHE A 114 -13.87 16.02 -1.51
C PHE A 114 -13.21 15.66 -2.84
N ASP A 115 -13.91 15.92 -3.92
CA ASP A 115 -13.41 15.91 -5.29
C ASP A 115 -13.95 17.12 -6.03
N VAL A 116 -13.10 17.76 -6.83
CA VAL A 116 -13.48 18.78 -7.80
C VAL A 116 -12.78 18.50 -9.12
N GLY A 117 -13.56 18.35 -10.18
CA GLY A 117 -13.06 18.01 -11.50
C GLY A 117 -13.64 18.85 -12.63
N ILE A 118 -12.87 18.99 -13.68
CA ILE A 118 -13.27 19.60 -14.94
C ILE A 118 -12.87 18.69 -16.10
N ASN A 119 -13.80 18.50 -17.04
CA ASN A 119 -13.52 17.90 -18.32
C ASN A 119 -13.96 18.88 -19.40
N TYR A 120 -13.02 19.35 -20.20
CA TYR A 120 -13.23 20.34 -21.24
C TYR A 120 -12.93 19.76 -22.63
N LYS A 121 -13.96 19.63 -23.44
CA LYS A 121 -13.83 19.26 -24.86
C LYS A 121 -13.43 20.49 -25.67
N ILE A 122 -12.23 20.50 -26.22
CA ILE A 122 -11.76 21.52 -27.16
C ILE A 122 -12.50 21.33 -28.49
N ASN A 123 -12.61 20.08 -28.95
CA ASN A 123 -13.35 19.66 -30.12
C ASN A 123 -13.74 18.17 -29.98
N GLU A 124 -14.29 17.52 -31.01
CA GLU A 124 -14.71 16.13 -30.96
C GLU A 124 -13.55 15.14 -30.73
N LEU A 125 -12.31 15.54 -31.06
CA LEU A 125 -11.13 14.69 -30.95
C LEU A 125 -10.32 14.95 -29.68
N ILE A 126 -10.36 16.18 -29.14
CA ILE A 126 -9.45 16.63 -28.09
C ILE A 126 -10.24 17.05 -26.86
N SER A 127 -9.86 16.51 -25.71
CA SER A 127 -10.32 16.98 -24.41
C SER A 127 -9.20 17.13 -23.40
N LEU A 128 -9.39 18.05 -22.47
CA LEU A 128 -8.55 18.26 -21.29
C LEU A 128 -9.33 17.85 -20.05
N LYS A 129 -8.66 17.26 -19.09
CA LYS A 129 -9.23 16.94 -17.78
C LYS A 129 -8.30 17.43 -16.68
N ALA A 130 -8.87 17.92 -15.60
CA ALA A 130 -8.12 18.25 -14.40
C ALA A 130 -8.98 17.92 -13.18
N SER A 131 -8.35 17.46 -12.11
CA SER A 131 -9.03 17.23 -10.83
C SER A 131 -8.11 17.48 -9.65
N ILE A 132 -8.74 17.82 -8.53
CA ILE A 132 -8.14 17.81 -7.21
C ILE A 132 -9.10 17.07 -6.27
N GLN A 133 -8.56 16.13 -5.50
CA GLN A 133 -9.34 15.34 -4.56
C GLN A 133 -8.60 15.15 -3.24
N LYS A 134 -9.38 15.12 -2.15
CA LYS A 134 -8.94 14.65 -0.84
C LYS A 134 -9.61 13.31 -0.56
N ALA A 135 -8.81 12.27 -0.45
CA ALA A 135 -9.24 10.93 -0.04
C ALA A 135 -8.82 10.67 1.40
N ILE A 136 -9.61 9.85 2.09
CA ILE A 136 -9.40 9.53 3.50
C ILE A 136 -9.38 8.01 3.67
N ARG A 137 -8.42 7.51 4.44
CA ARG A 137 -8.44 6.15 4.97
C ARG A 137 -8.49 6.18 6.49
N VAL A 138 -9.54 5.65 7.06
CA VAL A 138 -9.66 5.50 8.52
C VAL A 138 -9.04 4.17 8.94
N ALA A 139 -8.44 4.16 10.14
CA ALA A 139 -7.87 2.95 10.71
C ALA A 139 -8.90 1.81 10.76
N ASP A 140 -8.48 0.62 10.39
CA ASP A 140 -9.33 -0.56 10.40
C ASP A 140 -9.50 -1.17 11.81
N ILE A 141 -10.29 -2.26 11.92
CA ILE A 141 -10.57 -2.90 13.20
C ILE A 141 -9.31 -3.51 13.81
N HIS A 142 -8.38 -4.05 13.01
CA HIS A 142 -7.11 -4.56 13.50
C HIS A 142 -6.25 -3.43 14.06
N GLU A 143 -6.10 -2.35 13.30
CA GLU A 143 -5.30 -1.18 13.70
C GLU A 143 -5.82 -0.52 14.98
N LEU A 144 -7.14 -0.59 15.22
CA LEU A 144 -7.77 0.06 16.39
C LEU A 144 -7.88 -0.84 17.63
N PHE A 145 -8.13 -2.15 17.44
CA PHE A 145 -8.59 -3.01 18.52
C PHE A 145 -7.72 -4.25 18.75
N GLU A 146 -6.64 -4.46 17.99
CA GLU A 146 -5.71 -5.55 18.25
C GLU A 146 -5.21 -5.48 19.68
N GLU A 147 -5.25 -6.62 20.40
CA GLU A 147 -4.78 -6.69 21.77
C GLU A 147 -3.29 -6.39 21.86
N THR A 148 -2.89 -5.63 22.87
CA THR A 148 -1.48 -5.34 23.11
C THR A 148 -0.77 -6.59 23.58
N HIS A 149 0.24 -7.01 22.83
CA HIS A 149 1.05 -8.19 23.11
C HIS A 149 2.54 -7.87 23.21
N ALA A 150 3.26 -8.71 23.94
CA ALA A 150 4.70 -8.57 24.09
C ALA A 150 5.44 -9.20 22.91
N LYS A 151 6.49 -8.55 22.45
CA LYS A 151 7.45 -9.11 21.48
C LYS A 151 8.86 -8.64 21.81
N TYR A 152 9.84 -9.21 21.13
CA TYR A 152 11.21 -8.76 21.19
C TYR A 152 11.60 -8.12 19.87
N VAL A 153 12.30 -6.97 19.93
CA VAL A 153 12.78 -6.25 18.75
C VAL A 153 14.25 -5.90 18.92
N ALA A 154 14.92 -5.73 17.79
CA ALA A 154 16.28 -5.19 17.81
C ALA A 154 16.27 -3.72 18.25
N LEU A 155 17.29 -3.31 19.01
CA LEU A 155 17.64 -1.92 19.26
C LEU A 155 19.08 -1.73 18.81
N SER A 156 19.31 -0.81 17.87
CA SER A 156 20.63 -0.61 17.26
C SER A 156 21.64 -0.08 18.26
N SER A 157 21.25 0.90 19.09
CA SER A 157 22.07 1.46 20.17
C SER A 157 21.20 2.22 21.17
N ASP A 158 21.70 2.39 22.37
CA ASP A 158 21.15 3.35 23.33
C ASP A 158 22.13 4.53 23.47
N PRO A 159 21.79 5.73 22.91
CA PRO A 159 22.68 6.90 22.98
C PRO A 159 22.93 7.42 24.40
N CYS A 160 22.21 6.91 25.41
CA CYS A 160 22.37 7.25 26.81
C CYS A 160 23.21 6.22 27.59
N SER A 161 23.66 5.15 26.95
CA SER A 161 24.49 4.09 27.58
C SER A 161 25.97 4.38 27.55
N GLY A 162 26.73 3.58 28.31
CA GLY A 162 28.18 3.66 28.40
C GLY A 162 28.68 4.76 29.33
N SER A 163 30.01 4.77 29.57
CA SER A 163 30.67 5.75 30.44
C SER A 163 30.75 7.16 29.83
N ASN A 164 30.61 7.27 28.50
CA ASN A 164 30.55 8.51 27.74
C ASN A 164 29.33 8.51 26.83
N PRO A 165 28.11 8.80 27.35
CA PRO A 165 26.92 8.82 26.55
C PRO A 165 27.01 9.82 25.39
N GLU A 166 26.43 9.46 24.24
CA GLU A 166 26.40 10.32 23.04
C GLU A 166 25.44 11.52 23.20
N ARG A 167 24.49 11.42 24.12
CA ARG A 167 23.49 12.44 24.41
C ARG A 167 23.70 13.01 25.82
N SER A 168 23.39 14.28 26.00
CA SER A 168 23.51 14.97 27.29
C SER A 168 22.56 14.38 28.36
N LEU A 169 22.88 14.58 29.63
CA LEU A 169 22.00 14.21 30.75
C LEU A 169 20.58 14.82 30.59
N SER A 170 20.50 16.04 30.10
CA SER A 170 19.19 16.71 29.88
C SER A 170 18.34 15.98 28.85
N GLU A 171 18.93 15.51 27.75
CA GLU A 171 18.23 14.71 26.73
C GLU A 171 17.88 13.32 27.26
N CYS A 172 18.85 12.63 27.90
CA CYS A 172 18.65 11.31 28.46
C CYS A 172 17.60 11.27 29.57
N SER A 173 17.45 12.33 30.34
CA SER A 173 16.42 12.43 31.37
C SER A 173 14.99 12.37 30.82
N ARG A 174 14.78 12.76 29.55
CA ARG A 174 13.49 12.63 28.82
C ARG A 174 13.05 11.17 28.71
N THR A 175 14.00 10.24 28.69
CA THR A 175 13.74 8.78 28.62
C THR A 175 13.71 8.11 30.01
N GLY A 176 13.83 8.87 31.10
CA GLY A 176 13.84 8.36 32.46
C GLY A 176 15.21 8.10 33.06
N VAL A 177 16.31 8.54 32.43
CA VAL A 177 17.65 8.43 33.00
C VAL A 177 17.81 9.43 34.14
N THR A 178 18.17 8.95 35.34
CA THR A 178 18.48 9.81 36.48
C THR A 178 19.94 10.25 36.45
N SER A 179 20.25 11.33 37.16
CA SER A 179 21.65 11.81 37.28
C SER A 179 22.59 10.75 37.89
N SER A 180 22.10 9.88 38.75
CA SER A 180 22.83 8.79 39.38
C SER A 180 23.16 7.64 38.43
N LEU A 181 22.38 7.44 37.35
CA LEU A 181 22.56 6.37 36.39
C LEU A 181 23.29 6.85 35.12
N TYR A 182 23.37 8.17 34.90
CA TYR A 182 24.02 8.72 33.73
C TYR A 182 25.53 8.40 33.71
N GLY A 183 25.98 7.78 32.61
CA GLY A 183 27.35 7.30 32.48
C GLY A 183 27.60 5.90 33.08
N LEU A 184 26.58 5.25 33.63
CA LEU A 184 26.64 3.91 34.24
C LEU A 184 25.78 2.87 33.57
N ILE A 185 24.91 3.27 32.62
CA ILE A 185 23.96 2.37 31.93
C ILE A 185 24.77 1.46 31.00
N GLU A 186 24.56 0.16 31.12
CA GLU A 186 25.10 -0.83 30.19
C GLU A 186 24.54 -0.69 28.79
N ALA A 187 25.35 -1.01 27.78
CA ALA A 187 24.89 -1.06 26.39
C ALA A 187 23.70 -2.05 26.28
N PRO A 188 22.71 -1.73 25.43
CA PRO A 188 21.54 -2.59 25.30
C PRO A 188 21.93 -3.96 24.75
N ALA A 189 21.21 -5.00 25.17
CA ALA A 189 21.23 -6.28 24.49
C ALA A 189 20.75 -6.08 23.04
N SER A 190 21.17 -6.94 22.13
CA SER A 190 20.74 -6.91 20.73
C SER A 190 19.21 -7.01 20.54
N SER A 191 18.50 -7.43 21.57
CA SER A 191 17.05 -7.58 21.60
C SER A 191 16.49 -7.05 22.91
N ILE A 192 15.47 -6.20 22.80
CA ILE A 192 14.77 -5.60 23.94
C ILE A 192 13.29 -6.01 23.92
N ALA A 193 12.69 -6.04 25.12
CA ALA A 193 11.26 -6.24 25.25
C ALA A 193 10.48 -5.02 24.71
N THR A 194 9.43 -5.25 23.96
CA THR A 194 8.49 -4.25 23.48
C THR A 194 7.06 -4.75 23.61
N THR A 195 6.12 -3.83 23.55
CA THR A 195 4.71 -4.15 23.35
C THR A 195 4.19 -3.47 22.10
N THR A 196 3.44 -4.20 21.32
CA THR A 196 2.75 -3.68 20.10
C THR A 196 1.27 -4.07 20.19
N GLY A 197 0.44 -3.46 19.36
CA GLY A 197 -1.00 -3.73 19.30
C GLY A 197 -1.74 -2.56 18.69
N GLY A 198 -3.06 -2.63 18.69
CA GLY A 198 -3.95 -1.61 18.15
C GLY A 198 -3.88 -0.30 18.94
N ASN A 199 -4.26 0.78 18.28
CA ASN A 199 -4.29 2.11 18.86
C ASN A 199 -5.59 2.84 18.53
N LYS A 200 -6.45 3.04 19.53
CA LYS A 200 -7.75 3.72 19.37
C LYS A 200 -7.64 5.24 19.15
N ASN A 201 -6.44 5.79 19.28
CA ASN A 201 -6.16 7.23 19.09
C ASN A 201 -5.58 7.53 17.69
N LEU A 202 -5.58 6.57 16.77
CA LEU A 202 -5.15 6.81 15.40
C LEU A 202 -6.04 7.83 14.71
N LEU A 203 -5.41 8.73 13.97
CA LEU A 203 -6.07 9.68 13.09
C LEU A 203 -6.31 9.04 11.71
N PRO A 204 -7.26 9.53 10.93
CA PRO A 204 -7.37 9.15 9.52
C PRO A 204 -6.12 9.53 8.74
N GLU A 205 -5.72 8.69 7.80
CA GLU A 205 -4.75 9.05 6.76
C GLU A 205 -5.42 9.95 5.74
N GLU A 206 -4.72 10.96 5.27
CA GLU A 206 -5.23 11.92 4.30
C GLU A 206 -4.37 11.94 3.03
N ALA A 207 -4.98 11.78 1.85
CA ALA A 207 -4.30 11.88 0.57
C ALA A 207 -4.89 13.02 -0.26
N ILE A 208 -4.05 13.98 -0.65
CA ILE A 208 -4.39 14.99 -1.64
C ILE A 208 -3.84 14.53 -2.99
N THR A 209 -4.72 14.33 -3.95
CA THR A 209 -4.34 13.98 -5.32
C THR A 209 -4.73 15.10 -6.25
N SER A 210 -3.78 15.56 -7.06
CA SER A 210 -4.04 16.47 -8.19
C SER A 210 -3.66 15.79 -9.50
N SER A 211 -4.49 15.93 -10.51
CA SER A 211 -4.22 15.39 -11.84
C SER A 211 -4.54 16.39 -12.94
N PHE A 212 -3.80 16.28 -14.05
CA PHE A 212 -4.05 17.00 -15.28
C PHE A 212 -3.83 16.05 -16.46
N GLY A 213 -4.82 15.95 -17.32
CA GLY A 213 -4.81 15.02 -18.44
C GLY A 213 -5.18 15.65 -19.79
N PHE A 214 -4.58 15.08 -20.82
CA PHE A 214 -4.88 15.34 -22.23
C PHE A 214 -5.39 14.04 -22.85
N VAL A 215 -6.52 14.10 -23.56
CA VAL A 215 -7.10 12.96 -24.29
C VAL A 215 -7.28 13.35 -25.74
N PHE A 216 -6.72 12.53 -26.62
CA PHE A 216 -7.01 12.55 -28.06
C PHE A 216 -7.77 11.28 -28.43
N ASN A 217 -8.99 11.43 -28.95
CA ASN A 217 -9.87 10.34 -29.34
C ASN A 217 -10.19 10.43 -30.84
N GLY A 218 -9.28 9.93 -31.66
CA GLY A 218 -9.45 9.83 -33.11
C GLY A 218 -10.21 8.57 -33.51
N LEU A 219 -10.55 8.45 -34.79
CA LEU A 219 -11.33 7.32 -35.33
C LEU A 219 -10.63 5.97 -35.12
N ILE A 220 -9.31 5.93 -35.28
CA ILE A 220 -8.49 4.71 -35.19
C ILE A 220 -7.43 4.77 -34.09
N ASN A 221 -7.19 5.95 -33.51
CA ASN A 221 -6.15 6.17 -32.51
C ASN A 221 -6.76 6.81 -31.27
N PHE A 222 -6.35 6.33 -30.12
CA PHE A 222 -6.63 6.94 -28.83
C PHE A 222 -5.31 7.21 -28.10
N VAL A 223 -5.16 8.43 -27.59
CA VAL A 223 -4.00 8.83 -26.78
C VAL A 223 -4.50 9.50 -25.51
N GLU A 224 -3.99 9.07 -24.38
CA GLU A 224 -4.23 9.71 -23.08
C GLU A 224 -2.92 9.92 -22.37
N ILE A 225 -2.73 11.11 -21.83
CA ILE A 225 -1.54 11.51 -21.08
C ILE A 225 -2.04 12.12 -19.77
N ASP A 226 -1.67 11.53 -18.64
CA ASP A 226 -2.07 11.98 -17.32
C ASP A 226 -0.87 12.28 -16.45
N PHE A 227 -0.74 13.53 -16.02
CA PHE A 227 0.14 13.91 -14.91
C PHE A 227 -0.62 13.74 -13.60
N TYR A 228 0.04 13.17 -12.59
CA TYR A 228 -0.51 13.02 -11.26
C TYR A 228 0.51 13.46 -10.20
N ASN A 229 -0.01 14.02 -9.10
CA ASN A 229 0.71 14.24 -7.85
C ASN A 229 -0.17 13.79 -6.70
N ILE A 230 0.39 12.96 -5.83
CA ILE A 230 -0.26 12.38 -4.66
C ILE A 230 0.59 12.68 -3.44
N ASP A 231 0.03 13.42 -2.48
CA ASP A 231 0.65 13.70 -1.20
C ASP A 231 -0.20 13.01 -0.12
N LEU A 232 0.37 11.98 0.51
CA LEU A 232 -0.26 11.19 1.57
C LEU A 232 0.37 11.57 2.91
N ASP A 233 -0.45 12.07 3.82
CA ASP A 233 -0.06 12.44 5.17
C ASP A 233 -0.71 11.56 6.23
N ASP A 234 -0.15 11.58 7.44
CA ASP A 234 -0.63 10.83 8.60
C ASP A 234 -0.78 9.31 8.35
N GLN A 235 0.06 8.74 7.46
CA GLN A 235 0.06 7.31 7.21
C GLN A 235 0.30 6.53 8.50
N ILE A 236 -0.54 5.53 8.74
CA ILE A 236 -0.45 4.64 9.91
C ILE A 236 0.65 3.62 9.65
N ASP A 237 1.59 3.52 10.56
CA ASP A 237 2.66 2.54 10.51
C ASP A 237 3.07 2.11 11.92
N THR A 238 3.78 0.97 12.02
CA THR A 238 4.36 0.50 13.26
C THR A 238 5.64 1.27 13.55
N SER A 239 5.71 1.94 14.71
CA SER A 239 6.94 2.56 15.15
C SER A 239 7.98 1.49 15.53
N ASP A 240 9.25 1.71 15.20
CA ASP A 240 10.36 0.89 15.68
C ASP A 240 11.00 1.50 16.96
N ALA A 241 11.73 0.67 17.69
CA ALA A 241 12.32 1.09 18.96
C ALA A 241 13.37 2.20 18.82
N ASP A 242 14.17 2.15 17.75
CA ASP A 242 15.17 3.18 17.45
C ASP A 242 14.51 4.54 17.15
N THR A 243 13.42 4.53 16.36
CA THR A 243 12.62 5.73 16.06
C THR A 243 12.03 6.33 17.32
N VAL A 244 11.37 5.52 18.16
CA VAL A 244 10.76 5.98 19.41
C VAL A 244 11.81 6.61 20.33
N LEU A 245 12.94 5.95 20.51
CA LEU A 245 14.03 6.43 21.38
C LEU A 245 14.62 7.74 20.83
N THR A 246 14.98 7.78 19.57
CA THR A 246 15.57 8.95 18.92
C THR A 246 14.65 10.16 19.00
N LYS A 247 13.35 9.99 18.66
CA LYS A 247 12.39 11.09 18.69
C LYS A 247 12.09 11.59 20.10
N CYS A 248 12.09 10.72 21.12
CA CYS A 248 12.01 11.19 22.48
C CYS A 248 13.22 12.04 22.87
N LEU A 249 14.45 11.56 22.57
CA LEU A 249 15.67 12.27 22.88
C LEU A 249 15.78 13.63 22.19
N GLU A 250 15.38 13.70 20.91
CA GLU A 250 15.43 14.95 20.13
C GLU A 250 14.36 15.95 20.54
N THR A 251 13.11 15.53 20.66
CA THR A 251 11.97 16.43 20.78
C THR A 251 11.48 16.64 22.20
N GLY A 252 11.66 15.66 23.08
CA GLY A 252 11.05 15.64 24.41
C GLY A 252 9.53 15.55 24.39
N SER A 253 8.92 15.24 23.23
CA SER A 253 7.48 15.15 23.05
C SER A 253 6.90 13.98 23.82
N SER A 254 5.80 14.21 24.53
CA SER A 254 5.08 13.17 25.26
C SER A 254 4.56 12.05 24.34
N LYS A 255 4.29 12.34 23.06
CA LYS A 255 3.94 11.35 22.04
C LYS A 255 4.95 10.19 21.98
N TRP A 256 6.24 10.50 22.08
CA TRP A 256 7.33 9.52 21.99
C TRP A 256 7.86 9.09 23.35
N CYS A 257 8.04 10.04 24.29
CA CYS A 257 8.66 9.75 25.58
C CYS A 257 7.78 8.87 26.48
N SER A 258 6.46 8.96 26.38
CA SER A 258 5.55 8.07 27.13
C SER A 258 5.60 6.60 26.73
N LEU A 259 6.19 6.30 25.55
CA LEU A 259 6.37 4.93 25.06
C LEU A 259 7.60 4.24 25.68
N ILE A 260 8.44 4.99 26.40
CA ILE A 260 9.72 4.51 26.94
C ILE A 260 9.61 4.28 28.42
N THR A 261 10.03 3.11 28.88
CA THR A 261 10.18 2.78 30.30
C THR A 261 11.57 2.20 30.50
N ARG A 262 12.39 2.82 31.33
CA ARG A 262 13.70 2.28 31.74
C ARG A 262 13.56 1.52 33.06
N ASN A 263 14.41 0.51 33.26
CA ASN A 263 14.56 -0.12 34.56
C ASN A 263 15.02 0.95 35.58
N PRO A 264 14.32 1.17 36.69
CA PRO A 264 14.64 2.24 37.63
C PRO A 264 15.97 2.06 38.35
N SER A 265 16.49 0.83 38.41
CA SER A 265 17.75 0.50 39.12
C SER A 265 18.97 0.50 38.22
N THR A 266 18.83 0.07 36.98
CA THR A 266 19.94 -0.09 36.02
C THR A 266 19.90 0.91 34.86
N GLY A 267 18.76 1.50 34.60
CA GLY A 267 18.54 2.36 33.42
C GLY A 267 18.41 1.62 32.08
N THR A 268 18.52 0.30 32.08
CA THR A 268 18.54 -0.52 30.86
C THR A 268 17.13 -0.80 30.31
N PHE A 269 17.05 -1.30 29.06
CA PHE A 269 15.82 -1.73 28.41
C PHE A 269 15.62 -3.25 28.39
N HIS A 270 16.64 -4.03 28.71
CA HIS A 270 16.63 -5.49 28.60
C HIS A 270 16.44 -6.20 29.94
N GLU A 271 16.27 -5.44 31.03
CA GLU A 271 16.10 -5.99 32.37
C GLU A 271 14.83 -5.47 33.05
N GLY A 272 14.19 -6.32 33.81
CA GLY A 272 13.06 -6.00 34.67
C GLY A 272 11.90 -5.33 33.93
N SER A 273 11.58 -4.08 34.32
CA SER A 273 10.50 -3.31 33.70
C SER A 273 10.93 -2.52 32.45
N GLY A 274 12.22 -2.61 32.05
CA GLY A 274 12.74 -1.88 30.90
C GLY A 274 12.07 -2.32 29.60
N LYS A 275 11.52 -1.38 28.82
CA LYS A 275 10.91 -1.64 27.51
C LYS A 275 10.73 -0.37 26.69
N ILE A 276 10.59 -0.53 25.39
CA ILE A 276 10.15 0.53 24.48
C ILE A 276 8.91 0.02 23.76
N ASN A 277 7.77 0.65 23.97
CA ASN A 277 6.53 0.29 23.27
C ASN A 277 6.58 0.76 21.82
N THR A 278 6.11 -0.07 20.90
CA THR A 278 6.11 0.21 19.47
C THR A 278 4.70 0.08 18.88
N PRO A 279 3.75 0.95 19.29
CA PRO A 279 2.38 0.90 18.79
C PRO A 279 2.30 1.40 17.36
N LEU A 280 1.14 1.19 16.72
CA LEU A 280 0.76 1.89 15.50
C LEU A 280 0.58 3.38 15.78
N LEU A 281 1.13 4.22 14.93
CA LEU A 281 1.07 5.69 15.02
C LEU A 281 0.92 6.30 13.62
N ASN A 282 0.35 7.52 13.56
CA ASN A 282 0.38 8.35 12.36
C ASN A 282 1.69 9.16 12.36
N PHE A 283 2.66 8.81 11.52
CA PHE A 283 3.97 9.46 11.53
C PHE A 283 4.76 9.36 10.23
N VAL A 284 4.16 8.79 9.19
CA VAL A 284 4.76 8.64 7.86
C VAL A 284 4.00 9.51 6.87
N SER A 285 4.72 10.16 5.96
CA SER A 285 4.12 10.78 4.79
C SER A 285 4.80 10.31 3.50
N ASN A 286 4.06 10.33 2.41
CA ASN A 286 4.53 9.80 1.12
C ASN A 286 4.13 10.74 0.00
N GLU A 287 5.12 11.21 -0.77
CA GLU A 287 4.92 12.03 -1.95
C GLU A 287 5.20 11.21 -3.21
N THR A 288 4.24 11.13 -4.10
CA THR A 288 4.37 10.40 -5.36
C THR A 288 3.88 11.25 -6.52
N SER A 289 4.68 11.38 -7.59
CA SER A 289 4.24 12.04 -8.81
C SER A 289 4.80 11.34 -10.06
N GLY A 290 4.05 11.43 -11.13
CA GLY A 290 4.43 10.78 -12.39
C GLY A 290 3.57 11.18 -13.56
N LEU A 291 3.76 10.42 -14.63
CA LEU A 291 3.00 10.54 -15.87
C LEU A 291 2.59 9.15 -16.34
N ASP A 292 1.32 8.99 -16.63
CA ASP A 292 0.75 7.85 -17.31
C ASP A 292 0.51 8.19 -18.78
N PHE A 293 0.91 7.30 -19.67
CA PHE A 293 0.70 7.39 -21.10
C PHE A 293 -0.02 6.15 -21.59
N LEU A 294 -1.21 6.33 -22.18
CA LEU A 294 -1.98 5.28 -22.81
C LEU A 294 -2.16 5.59 -24.29
N TYR A 295 -1.73 4.65 -25.12
CA TYR A 295 -1.97 4.67 -26.57
C TYR A 295 -2.75 3.43 -26.97
N LYS A 296 -3.80 3.61 -27.77
CA LYS A 296 -4.55 2.52 -28.41
C LYS A 296 -4.71 2.79 -29.88
N ARG A 297 -4.61 1.75 -30.68
CA ARG A 297 -4.86 1.81 -32.12
C ARG A 297 -5.46 0.52 -32.61
N SER A 298 -6.48 0.64 -33.48
CA SER A 298 -7.08 -0.48 -34.18
C SER A 298 -6.93 -0.27 -35.68
N PHE A 299 -6.58 -1.32 -36.42
CA PHE A 299 -6.48 -1.28 -37.87
C PHE A 299 -6.66 -2.68 -38.46
N ASP A 300 -7.21 -2.74 -39.68
CA ASP A 300 -7.44 -4.00 -40.40
C ASP A 300 -6.18 -4.42 -41.16
N THR A 301 -5.92 -5.71 -41.19
CA THR A 301 -4.83 -6.35 -41.92
C THR A 301 -5.35 -7.56 -42.68
N SER A 302 -4.49 -8.16 -43.49
CA SER A 302 -4.80 -9.41 -44.21
C SER A 302 -4.99 -10.60 -43.29
N VAL A 303 -4.54 -10.54 -42.04
CA VAL A 303 -4.68 -11.62 -41.05
C VAL A 303 -5.78 -11.38 -40.02
N GLY A 304 -6.48 -10.23 -40.14
CA GLY A 304 -7.56 -9.83 -39.24
C GLY A 304 -7.37 -8.43 -38.69
N GLN A 305 -8.23 -8.03 -37.76
CA GLN A 305 -8.16 -6.75 -37.06
C GLN A 305 -7.07 -6.81 -35.99
N VAL A 306 -6.15 -5.86 -36.03
CA VAL A 306 -5.07 -5.73 -35.04
C VAL A 306 -5.38 -4.57 -34.12
N ASN A 307 -5.40 -4.85 -32.80
CA ASN A 307 -5.58 -3.89 -31.73
C ASN A 307 -4.26 -3.76 -30.94
N VAL A 308 -3.67 -2.59 -30.94
CA VAL A 308 -2.45 -2.29 -30.17
C VAL A 308 -2.83 -1.41 -28.99
N SER A 309 -2.43 -1.82 -27.79
CA SER A 309 -2.58 -1.03 -26.56
C SER A 309 -1.23 -0.93 -25.86
N ASN A 310 -0.77 0.29 -25.62
CA ASN A 310 0.48 0.55 -24.91
C ASN A 310 0.20 1.43 -23.69
N PHE A 311 0.50 0.90 -22.49
CA PHE A 311 0.46 1.67 -21.25
C PHE A 311 1.87 1.85 -20.71
N SER A 312 2.25 3.09 -20.42
CA SER A 312 3.55 3.42 -19.84
C SER A 312 3.37 4.30 -18.61
N ASN A 313 4.08 3.98 -17.54
CA ASN A 313 4.17 4.81 -16.35
C ASN A 313 5.60 5.35 -16.20
N PHE A 314 5.72 6.65 -16.01
CA PHE A 314 6.95 7.37 -15.71
C PHE A 314 6.87 7.94 -14.29
N LEU A 315 7.60 7.36 -13.36
CA LEU A 315 7.66 7.82 -11.98
C LEU A 315 8.66 8.97 -11.86
N PHE A 316 8.19 10.19 -11.53
CA PHE A 316 9.04 11.38 -11.39
C PHE A 316 9.51 11.60 -9.96
N LYS A 317 8.64 11.31 -8.97
CA LYS A 317 8.94 11.44 -7.54
C LYS A 317 8.34 10.25 -6.80
N ARG A 318 9.05 9.74 -5.82
CA ARG A 318 8.55 8.91 -4.73
C ARG A 318 9.42 9.16 -3.51
N ARG A 319 8.92 9.94 -2.57
CA ARG A 319 9.63 10.30 -1.34
C ARG A 319 8.84 9.87 -0.14
N ILE A 320 9.51 9.25 0.81
CA ILE A 320 8.91 8.79 2.06
C ILE A 320 9.60 9.54 3.19
N HIS A 321 8.80 10.20 4.02
CA HIS A 321 9.24 10.85 5.24
C HIS A 321 8.83 9.98 6.43
N GLN A 322 9.80 9.57 7.22
CA GLN A 322 9.55 8.94 8.52
C GLN A 322 9.92 9.92 9.62
N ALA A 323 9.26 9.78 10.77
CA ALA A 323 9.58 10.61 11.93
C ALA A 323 11.03 10.48 12.39
N SER A 324 11.70 9.34 12.12
CA SER A 324 13.10 9.10 12.47
C SER A 324 14.12 9.89 11.66
N SER A 325 13.73 10.50 10.54
CA SER A 325 14.62 11.22 9.64
C SER A 325 14.13 12.63 9.37
N GLU A 326 15.02 13.62 9.46
CA GLU A 326 14.72 15.00 9.02
C GLU A 326 14.59 15.12 7.51
N LEU A 327 15.21 14.19 6.78
CA LEU A 327 15.23 14.19 5.31
C LEU A 327 14.36 13.05 4.75
N ALA A 328 13.58 13.39 3.75
CA ALA A 328 12.87 12.40 2.97
C ALA A 328 13.80 11.43 2.25
N THR A 329 13.45 10.15 2.27
CA THR A 329 14.14 9.16 1.46
C THR A 329 13.56 9.14 0.04
N ASP A 330 14.39 9.38 -0.97
CA ASP A 330 13.99 9.20 -2.38
C ASP A 330 14.00 7.72 -2.73
N CYS A 331 12.79 7.18 -2.96
CA CYS A 331 12.55 5.77 -3.29
C CYS A 331 12.38 5.50 -4.78
N ARG A 332 12.50 6.52 -5.64
CA ARG A 332 12.38 6.37 -7.09
C ARG A 332 13.53 5.52 -7.67
N GLY A 333 13.20 4.41 -8.30
CA GLY A 333 14.17 3.43 -8.80
C GLY A 333 14.85 2.63 -7.70
N LYS A 334 14.21 2.51 -6.54
CA LYS A 334 14.76 1.80 -5.37
C LYS A 334 13.76 0.79 -4.81
N TYR A 335 14.25 -0.06 -3.91
CA TYR A 335 13.52 -1.04 -3.15
C TYR A 335 14.16 -1.23 -1.77
N GLU A 336 13.59 -2.07 -0.92
CA GLU A 336 14.03 -2.47 0.40
C GLU A 336 13.84 -1.38 1.48
N ASN A 337 13.85 -1.81 2.75
CA ASN A 337 13.70 -0.96 3.93
C ASN A 337 12.47 -0.03 3.79
N ILE A 338 12.62 1.26 4.08
CA ILE A 338 11.57 2.26 3.99
C ILE A 338 10.90 2.33 2.61
N CYS A 339 11.62 2.02 1.54
CA CYS A 339 11.07 2.04 0.19
C CYS A 339 10.15 0.85 -0.11
N GLY A 340 10.26 -0.24 0.65
CA GLY A 340 9.45 -1.44 0.51
C GLY A 340 9.58 -2.08 -0.87
N LEU A 341 8.46 -2.23 -1.59
CA LEU A 341 8.41 -2.86 -2.91
C LEU A 341 9.20 -2.09 -3.97
N PRO A 342 9.73 -2.78 -4.99
CA PRO A 342 10.40 -2.16 -6.12
C PRO A 342 9.61 -1.04 -6.76
N SER A 343 10.27 0.11 -7.01
CA SER A 343 9.64 1.31 -7.56
C SER A 343 10.43 1.82 -8.77
N PRO A 344 10.38 1.10 -9.90
CA PRO A 344 11.13 1.48 -11.09
C PRO A 344 10.70 2.85 -11.62
N LYS A 345 11.64 3.58 -12.21
CA LYS A 345 11.37 4.89 -12.83
C LYS A 345 10.49 4.82 -14.06
N PHE A 346 10.46 3.67 -14.69
CA PHE A 346 9.68 3.41 -15.90
C PHE A 346 9.16 1.98 -15.92
N GLN A 347 7.88 1.83 -16.27
CA GLN A 347 7.20 0.56 -16.52
C GLN A 347 6.39 0.68 -17.80
N ASN A 348 6.26 -0.42 -18.52
CA ASN A 348 5.50 -0.45 -19.75
C ASN A 348 4.77 -1.79 -19.92
N ILE A 349 3.55 -1.73 -20.44
CA ILE A 349 2.78 -2.88 -20.88
C ILE A 349 2.34 -2.61 -22.31
N LEU A 350 2.83 -3.40 -23.26
CA LEU A 350 2.39 -3.41 -24.64
C LEU A 350 1.58 -4.68 -24.89
N THR A 351 0.35 -4.51 -25.35
CA THR A 351 -0.53 -5.62 -25.77
C THR A 351 -0.85 -5.46 -27.24
N ILE A 352 -0.75 -6.55 -27.99
CA ILE A 352 -1.14 -6.66 -29.40
C ILE A 352 -2.13 -7.80 -29.51
N ASP A 353 -3.38 -7.47 -29.78
CA ASP A 353 -4.45 -8.45 -29.99
C ASP A 353 -4.78 -8.52 -31.47
N ILE A 354 -4.83 -9.74 -32.01
CA ILE A 354 -5.21 -10.02 -33.39
C ILE A 354 -6.52 -10.78 -33.39
N GLU A 355 -7.56 -10.12 -33.85
CA GLU A 355 -8.89 -10.71 -34.02
C GLU A 355 -9.01 -11.25 -35.45
N SER A 356 -9.13 -12.56 -35.57
CA SER A 356 -9.18 -13.27 -36.85
C SER A 356 -10.26 -14.36 -36.85
N GLU A 357 -10.45 -15.03 -37.98
CA GLU A 357 -11.30 -16.20 -38.08
C GLU A 357 -10.46 -17.41 -38.49
N TRP A 358 -10.66 -18.52 -37.81
CA TRP A 358 -10.08 -19.82 -38.17
C TRP A 358 -11.17 -20.86 -38.33
N GLN A 359 -11.34 -21.37 -39.54
CA GLN A 359 -12.41 -22.34 -39.90
C GLN A 359 -13.83 -21.86 -39.48
N ASN A 360 -14.14 -20.59 -39.74
CA ASN A 360 -15.38 -19.89 -39.30
C ASN A 360 -15.59 -19.79 -37.79
N MET A 361 -14.55 -20.01 -36.98
CA MET A 361 -14.57 -19.74 -35.55
C MET A 361 -13.79 -18.43 -35.26
N PRO A 362 -14.32 -17.56 -34.41
CA PRO A 362 -13.58 -16.38 -33.98
C PRO A 362 -12.31 -16.82 -33.22
N LEU A 363 -11.18 -16.26 -33.59
CA LEU A 363 -9.89 -16.51 -32.95
C LEU A 363 -9.26 -15.18 -32.55
N SER A 364 -9.05 -15.00 -31.26
CA SER A 364 -8.30 -13.88 -30.70
C SER A 364 -6.93 -14.36 -30.22
N THR A 365 -5.87 -13.77 -30.77
CA THR A 365 -4.49 -14.03 -30.36
C THR A 365 -3.93 -12.81 -29.68
N SER A 366 -3.49 -12.93 -28.42
CA SER A 366 -2.93 -11.85 -27.64
C SER A 366 -1.46 -12.05 -27.35
N PHE A 367 -0.65 -11.04 -27.68
CA PHE A 367 0.76 -10.93 -27.33
C PHE A 367 0.92 -9.80 -26.32
N LYS A 368 1.52 -10.08 -25.15
CA LYS A 368 1.70 -9.08 -24.10
C LYS A 368 3.16 -9.01 -23.67
N PHE A 369 3.72 -7.82 -23.74
CA PHE A 369 5.06 -7.50 -23.27
C PHE A 369 4.95 -6.65 -22.01
N ARG A 370 5.57 -7.08 -20.91
CA ARG A 370 5.60 -6.39 -19.62
C ARG A 370 7.02 -6.00 -19.29
N TYR A 371 7.37 -4.74 -19.44
CA TYR A 371 8.69 -4.21 -19.12
C TYR A 371 8.70 -3.58 -17.72
N LEU A 372 9.64 -4.02 -16.88
CA LEU A 372 9.91 -3.50 -15.55
C LEU A 372 11.32 -2.89 -15.56
N GLY A 373 11.42 -1.59 -15.27
CA GLY A 373 12.70 -0.89 -15.18
C GLY A 373 13.57 -1.39 -14.05
N SER A 374 14.86 -1.13 -14.14
CA SER A 374 15.84 -1.50 -13.10
C SER A 374 15.59 -0.74 -11.80
N VAL A 375 15.88 -1.40 -10.68
CA VAL A 375 15.84 -0.81 -9.34
C VAL A 375 17.10 -1.20 -8.55
N LYS A 376 17.47 -0.38 -7.56
CA LYS A 376 18.59 -0.66 -6.66
C LYS A 376 18.13 -0.61 -5.21
N ASP A 377 18.84 -1.30 -4.34
CA ASP A 377 18.64 -1.20 -2.90
C ASP A 377 18.83 0.25 -2.43
N VAL A 378 17.96 0.71 -1.54
CA VAL A 378 18.04 2.07 -0.98
C VAL A 378 19.34 2.32 -0.19
N ASN A 379 19.94 1.26 0.37
CA ASN A 379 21.17 1.33 1.16
C ASN A 379 22.45 1.26 0.31
N LEU A 380 22.37 0.99 -0.99
CA LEU A 380 23.52 0.83 -1.87
C LEU A 380 24.42 2.10 -1.96
N ASP A 381 23.83 3.28 -1.73
CA ASP A 381 24.54 4.57 -1.76
C ASP A 381 25.22 4.92 -0.41
N LYS A 382 24.96 4.14 0.63
CA LYS A 382 25.62 4.32 1.93
C LYS A 382 26.93 3.54 1.91
N SER A 383 28.05 4.21 2.12
CA SER A 383 29.43 3.70 2.04
C SER A 383 29.78 2.58 3.05
N ASN A 384 28.84 1.71 3.36
CA ASN A 384 29.05 0.62 4.30
C ASN A 384 29.49 -0.63 3.53
N THR A 385 30.79 -0.89 3.56
CA THR A 385 31.53 -1.94 2.85
C THR A 385 31.17 -3.38 3.28
N SER A 386 30.24 -3.55 4.21
CA SER A 386 29.86 -4.87 4.75
C SER A 386 28.73 -5.58 3.99
N TYR A 387 28.14 -4.96 2.99
CA TYR A 387 26.99 -5.52 2.26
C TYR A 387 27.32 -5.72 0.77
N ASN A 388 28.17 -6.69 0.47
CA ASN A 388 28.41 -7.17 -0.91
C ASN A 388 27.22 -7.94 -1.53
N GLU A 389 26.05 -7.94 -0.87
CA GLU A 389 24.92 -8.76 -1.26
C GLU A 389 23.77 -7.97 -1.91
N ASN A 390 23.84 -6.63 -1.95
CA ASN A 390 22.79 -5.77 -2.51
C ASN A 390 22.99 -5.60 -4.01
N VAL A 391 22.58 -6.60 -4.77
CA VAL A 391 22.67 -6.58 -6.23
C VAL A 391 21.56 -5.70 -6.81
N PRO A 392 21.88 -4.70 -7.67
CA PRO A 392 20.84 -3.99 -8.40
C PRO A 392 20.03 -4.96 -9.26
N PHE A 393 18.71 -4.89 -9.18
CA PHE A 393 17.86 -5.65 -10.10
C PHE A 393 17.90 -4.98 -11.46
N LYS A 394 18.30 -5.71 -12.46
CA LYS A 394 18.27 -5.28 -13.87
C LYS A 394 16.82 -5.08 -14.32
N SER A 395 16.64 -4.45 -15.45
CA SER A 395 15.34 -4.42 -16.11
C SER A 395 14.93 -5.82 -16.57
N PHE A 396 13.62 -6.10 -16.49
CA PHE A 396 13.00 -7.36 -16.90
C PHE A 396 11.97 -7.09 -17.99
N THR A 397 11.85 -8.03 -18.94
CA THR A 397 10.78 -8.03 -19.93
C THR A 397 10.18 -9.42 -19.96
N TYR A 398 8.93 -9.53 -19.51
CA TYR A 398 8.14 -10.75 -19.64
C TYR A 398 7.36 -10.72 -20.94
N PHE A 399 7.23 -11.88 -21.56
CA PHE A 399 6.41 -12.06 -22.74
C PHE A 399 5.36 -13.13 -22.47
N ASP A 400 4.11 -12.76 -22.69
CA ASP A 400 2.94 -13.61 -22.52
C ASP A 400 2.25 -13.80 -23.87
N ILE A 401 1.69 -14.99 -24.12
CA ILE A 401 0.89 -15.28 -25.29
C ILE A 401 -0.40 -15.99 -24.87
N SER A 402 -1.52 -15.63 -25.46
CA SER A 402 -2.76 -16.39 -25.28
C SER A 402 -3.59 -16.44 -26.55
N LEU A 403 -4.32 -17.55 -26.69
CA LEU A 403 -5.29 -17.81 -27.74
C LEU A 403 -6.67 -17.94 -27.09
N ASN A 404 -7.67 -17.29 -27.64
CA ASN A 404 -9.04 -17.38 -27.23
C ASN A 404 -9.93 -17.66 -28.44
N THR A 405 -10.84 -18.64 -28.32
CA THR A 405 -11.82 -18.97 -29.36
C THR A 405 -13.13 -19.36 -28.72
N THR A 406 -14.21 -19.10 -29.42
CA THR A 406 -15.56 -19.51 -29.01
C THR A 406 -16.09 -20.54 -30.00
N PHE A 407 -16.48 -21.70 -29.50
CA PHE A 407 -17.14 -22.74 -30.25
C PHE A 407 -18.55 -22.97 -29.69
N GLU A 408 -19.58 -22.64 -30.46
CA GLU A 408 -20.98 -22.58 -29.99
C GLU A 408 -21.10 -21.70 -28.74
N ASN A 409 -21.43 -22.29 -27.58
CA ASN A 409 -21.52 -21.58 -26.28
C ASN A 409 -20.35 -21.84 -25.35
N ILE A 410 -19.24 -22.37 -25.91
CA ILE A 410 -18.06 -22.71 -25.12
C ILE A 410 -16.90 -21.79 -25.48
N ASP A 411 -16.44 -21.01 -24.51
CA ASP A 411 -15.22 -20.23 -24.63
C ASP A 411 -14.01 -21.05 -24.18
N LEU A 412 -13.04 -21.14 -25.06
CA LEU A 412 -11.77 -21.83 -24.83
C LEU A 412 -10.65 -20.81 -24.82
N ARG A 413 -9.87 -20.77 -23.75
CA ARG A 413 -8.67 -19.94 -23.64
C ARG A 413 -7.47 -20.79 -23.26
N PHE A 414 -6.43 -20.70 -24.05
CA PHE A 414 -5.12 -21.29 -23.76
C PHE A 414 -4.10 -20.17 -23.70
N GLY A 415 -3.13 -20.24 -22.77
CA GLY A 415 -2.07 -19.25 -22.73
C GLY A 415 -0.86 -19.68 -21.95
N VAL A 416 0.22 -18.93 -22.17
CA VAL A 416 1.51 -19.08 -21.51
C VAL A 416 1.94 -17.70 -21.03
N ASN A 417 2.02 -17.50 -19.74
CA ASN A 417 2.64 -16.32 -19.14
C ASN A 417 4.13 -16.60 -18.96
N ASN A 418 4.95 -15.56 -19.11
CA ASN A 418 6.40 -15.65 -19.02
C ASN A 418 6.95 -16.76 -19.93
N LEU A 419 6.67 -16.67 -21.24
CA LEU A 419 7.00 -17.70 -22.24
C LEU A 419 8.48 -18.09 -22.21
N PHE A 420 9.38 -17.15 -21.94
CA PHE A 420 10.82 -17.37 -21.94
C PHE A 420 11.37 -17.87 -20.60
N ASP A 421 10.51 -18.12 -19.62
CA ASP A 421 10.87 -18.66 -18.29
C ASP A 421 11.93 -17.83 -17.57
N ILE A 422 11.71 -16.51 -17.57
CA ILE A 422 12.62 -15.57 -16.91
C ILE A 422 12.41 -15.64 -15.39
N ASP A 423 13.47 -16.02 -14.68
CA ASP A 423 13.45 -16.08 -13.21
C ASP A 423 13.33 -14.70 -12.57
N PRO A 424 12.63 -14.58 -11.43
CA PRO A 424 12.61 -13.34 -10.66
C PRO A 424 13.99 -13.05 -10.04
N PRO A 425 14.32 -11.77 -9.83
CA PRO A 425 15.56 -11.44 -9.12
C PRO A 425 15.47 -11.89 -7.66
N VAL A 426 16.54 -12.50 -7.17
CA VAL A 426 16.68 -12.96 -5.78
C VAL A 426 17.51 -11.94 -5.01
N ASN A 427 17.03 -11.54 -3.82
CA ASN A 427 17.77 -10.69 -2.89
C ASN A 427 18.12 -11.49 -1.63
N GLY A 428 19.41 -11.60 -1.30
CA GLY A 428 19.87 -12.33 -0.13
C GLY A 428 19.38 -11.77 1.22
N GLN A 429 18.94 -10.51 1.24
CA GLN A 429 18.48 -9.84 2.45
C GLN A 429 16.97 -9.94 2.72
N ILE A 430 16.15 -10.30 1.72
CA ILE A 430 14.70 -10.45 1.92
C ILE A 430 14.36 -11.68 2.76
N GLY A 431 15.32 -12.48 3.18
CA GLY A 431 15.13 -13.70 3.98
C GLY A 431 14.39 -13.52 5.30
N TYR A 432 14.00 -12.28 5.65
CA TYR A 432 13.21 -12.01 6.84
C TYR A 432 11.70 -12.20 6.65
N VAL A 433 11.20 -12.32 5.41
CA VAL A 433 9.79 -12.65 5.17
C VAL A 433 9.66 -14.15 4.88
N PRO A 434 9.25 -14.96 5.85
CA PRO A 434 9.14 -16.41 5.65
C PRO A 434 8.21 -16.74 4.48
N GLY A 435 8.66 -17.59 3.57
CA GLY A 435 7.85 -18.13 2.49
C GLY A 435 7.85 -17.38 1.16
N ASN A 436 8.57 -16.26 1.02
CA ASN A 436 8.63 -15.53 -0.27
C ASN A 436 9.82 -15.92 -1.18
N GLY A 437 10.70 -16.84 -0.73
CA GLY A 437 11.86 -17.28 -1.51
C GLY A 437 12.90 -16.19 -1.80
N ASN A 438 12.96 -15.13 -0.98
CA ASN A 438 13.83 -13.97 -1.16
C ASN A 438 13.59 -13.20 -2.47
N ILE A 439 12.34 -13.16 -2.91
CA ILE A 439 11.86 -12.45 -4.10
C ILE A 439 10.71 -11.51 -3.75
N TYR A 440 10.28 -10.68 -4.71
CA TYR A 440 9.08 -9.84 -4.60
C TYR A 440 7.94 -10.42 -5.47
N PRO A 441 7.14 -11.39 -4.97
CA PRO A 441 6.16 -12.12 -5.78
C PRO A 441 4.98 -11.25 -6.24
N SER A 442 4.72 -10.14 -5.60
CA SER A 442 3.72 -9.15 -6.04
C SER A 442 4.20 -8.28 -7.20
N PHE A 443 5.49 -8.34 -7.55
CA PHE A 443 6.11 -7.50 -8.57
C PHE A 443 6.74 -8.29 -9.72
N TYR A 444 7.35 -9.44 -9.44
CA TYR A 444 7.98 -10.33 -10.42
C TYR A 444 7.26 -11.69 -10.48
N ASP A 445 7.31 -12.35 -11.63
CA ASP A 445 6.69 -13.66 -11.83
C ASP A 445 7.46 -14.75 -11.07
N SER A 446 7.02 -15.05 -9.85
CA SER A 446 7.69 -15.96 -8.92
C SER A 446 7.60 -17.44 -9.33
N LEU A 447 6.63 -17.81 -10.17
CA LEU A 447 6.39 -19.20 -10.61
C LEU A 447 7.11 -19.54 -11.93
N GLY A 448 7.86 -18.58 -12.53
CA GLY A 448 8.45 -18.77 -13.86
C GLY A 448 7.38 -18.87 -14.94
N ARG A 449 7.60 -19.76 -15.92
CA ARG A 449 6.62 -20.01 -16.99
C ARG A 449 5.35 -20.66 -16.44
N PHE A 450 4.19 -20.00 -16.71
CA PHE A 450 2.89 -20.50 -16.28
C PHE A 450 1.99 -20.79 -17.48
N ILE A 451 1.62 -22.06 -17.66
CA ILE A 451 0.73 -22.52 -18.73
C ILE A 451 -0.67 -22.67 -18.12
N PHE A 452 -1.67 -22.10 -18.79
CA PHE A 452 -3.05 -22.21 -18.35
C PHE A 452 -4.01 -22.58 -19.48
N PHE A 453 -5.06 -23.28 -19.11
CA PHE A 453 -6.22 -23.57 -19.94
C PHE A 453 -7.48 -23.23 -19.18
N ARG A 454 -8.38 -22.50 -19.83
CA ARG A 454 -9.69 -22.15 -19.29
C ARG A 454 -10.78 -22.56 -20.27
N LEU A 455 -11.81 -23.19 -19.73
CA LEU A 455 -13.07 -23.49 -20.42
C LEU A 455 -14.19 -22.81 -19.65
N SER A 456 -15.05 -22.06 -20.34
CA SER A 456 -16.26 -21.46 -19.78
C SER A 456 -17.43 -21.64 -20.72
N THR A 457 -18.61 -21.81 -20.18
CA THR A 457 -19.87 -21.93 -20.95
C THR A 457 -20.93 -21.05 -20.32
N GLU A 458 -21.72 -20.38 -21.16
CA GLU A 458 -22.95 -19.70 -20.73
C GLU A 458 -24.08 -20.71 -20.78
N MET A 459 -24.79 -20.87 -19.64
CA MET A 459 -26.00 -21.72 -19.52
C MET A 459 -27.26 -20.92 -19.78
#